data_86226b1c95e61c04a792751758db1bed
#
_entry.id   86226b1c95e61c04a792751758db1bed
#
_cell.length_a   1.000
_cell.length_b   1.000
_cell.length_c   1.000
_cell.angle_alpha   90.00
_cell.angle_beta   90.00
_cell.angle_gamma   90.00
#
_symmetry.space_group_name_H-M   'P 1'
#
loop_
_entity.id
_entity.type
_entity.pdbx_description
1 polymer ?
#
loop_
_entity_poly.entity_id
_entity_poly.type
_entity_poly.pdbx_seq_one_letter_code
_entity_poly.pdbx_strand_id
1 'polypeptide(L)'
;MRIVSYNVRYFGHGLKGLASTAASKARIAAAISALDPLPELVALQEVETRSIRSRLALRDGNPTETQLEGFLRHLSTDFKRLGKVMPYRAWYFPAHVYKLGPLKLYTTGLAILVNCQRLEVIADNGHRPHAVTHHRSDTLKQVKQTRIAAHLHLEDLQGRRFHLFNTHLSLPTPWAKEFWSQPGKMGFGENQLAEARSVCEYAARTAKHEPYLVVGDFNTAPMTPVYRYLTQEAKLRGAQEQLKQIDPTQSKSFATAGFMNLRMHLDHVFASGELGFIDLKDTHTFGDRTGPFTGLSDHVPLIATFDLG
;
A
#
# COMPACT_ATOMS: atom_id res chain seq x y z
N MET A 1 4.42 -12.78 -12.90
CA MET A 1 5.06 -11.82 -11.95
C MET A 1 4.28 -11.77 -10.65
N ARG A 2 4.90 -11.32 -9.58
CA ARG A 2 4.29 -11.31 -8.24
C ARG A 2 4.41 -9.94 -7.59
N ILE A 3 3.33 -9.45 -6.98
CA ILE A 3 3.29 -8.19 -6.26
C ILE A 3 2.80 -8.38 -4.82
N VAL A 4 3.42 -7.67 -3.89
CA VAL A 4 2.97 -7.50 -2.51
C VAL A 4 2.42 -6.10 -2.34
N SER A 5 1.19 -5.92 -1.87
CA SER A 5 0.63 -4.66 -1.39
C SER A 5 0.44 -4.74 0.11
N TYR A 6 1.07 -3.83 0.89
CA TYR A 6 1.11 -3.95 2.33
C TYR A 6 1.12 -2.59 3.06
N ASN A 7 0.09 -2.32 3.84
CA ASN A 7 0.11 -1.23 4.81
C ASN A 7 0.91 -1.67 6.04
N VAL A 8 2.10 -1.08 6.23
CA VAL A 8 3.05 -1.46 7.29
C VAL A 8 2.83 -0.70 8.61
N ARG A 9 1.82 0.18 8.66
CA ARG A 9 1.49 0.98 9.85
C ARG A 9 2.73 1.58 10.52
N TYR A 10 3.51 2.32 9.75
CA TYR A 10 4.73 2.98 10.23
C TYR A 10 5.74 2.01 10.88
N PHE A 11 5.68 0.71 10.60
CA PHE A 11 6.45 -0.34 11.28
C PHE A 11 6.28 -0.33 12.81
N GLY A 12 5.11 0.07 13.28
CA GLY A 12 4.86 0.37 14.70
C GLY A 12 3.80 -0.48 15.36
N HIS A 13 3.33 -1.57 14.74
CA HIS A 13 2.19 -2.35 15.24
C HIS A 13 2.38 -2.86 16.68
N GLY A 14 3.56 -3.35 17.03
CA GLY A 14 3.87 -3.85 18.37
C GLY A 14 3.71 -2.81 19.50
N LEU A 15 3.72 -1.52 19.13
CA LEU A 15 3.47 -0.39 20.05
C LEU A 15 2.21 0.38 19.66
N LYS A 16 1.21 -0.29 19.10
CA LYS A 16 -0.08 0.29 18.65
C LYS A 16 0.08 1.50 17.73
N GLY A 17 1.14 1.53 16.92
CA GLY A 17 1.46 2.62 16.01
C GLY A 17 2.11 3.86 16.68
N LEU A 18 2.41 3.81 17.98
CA LEU A 18 3.03 4.93 18.70
C LEU A 18 4.51 5.12 18.36
N ALA A 19 5.23 4.03 18.05
CA ALA A 19 6.62 4.10 17.61
C ALA A 19 6.95 2.96 16.63
N SER A 20 7.80 3.23 15.65
CA SER A 20 8.40 2.19 14.82
C SER A 20 9.55 1.54 15.58
N THR A 21 9.70 0.23 15.45
CA THR A 21 10.78 -0.50 16.11
C THR A 21 11.69 -1.18 15.11
N ALA A 22 12.97 -1.34 15.44
CA ALA A 22 13.90 -2.14 14.66
C ALA A 22 13.40 -3.58 14.52
N ALA A 23 12.83 -4.14 15.61
CA ALA A 23 12.24 -5.48 15.61
C ALA A 23 11.07 -5.63 14.62
N SER A 24 10.15 -4.64 14.54
CA SER A 24 9.04 -4.69 13.58
C SER A 24 9.56 -4.61 12.15
N LYS A 25 10.52 -3.73 11.85
CA LYS A 25 11.16 -3.63 10.53
C LYS A 25 11.86 -4.93 10.15
N ALA A 26 12.63 -5.52 11.08
CA ALA A 26 13.35 -6.78 10.86
C ALA A 26 12.38 -7.95 10.58
N ARG A 27 11.28 -8.06 11.33
CA ARG A 27 10.29 -9.13 11.15
C ARG A 27 9.57 -9.02 9.81
N ILE A 28 9.18 -7.81 9.38
CA ILE A 28 8.57 -7.59 8.07
C ILE A 28 9.58 -7.89 6.95
N ALA A 29 10.84 -7.47 7.10
CA ALA A 29 11.90 -7.77 6.15
C ALA A 29 12.12 -9.28 6.02
N ALA A 30 12.20 -10.01 7.14
CA ALA A 30 12.33 -11.46 7.16
C ALA A 30 11.15 -12.17 6.48
N ALA A 31 9.91 -11.71 6.73
CA ALA A 31 8.72 -12.28 6.11
C ALA A 31 8.72 -12.08 4.58
N ILE A 32 9.15 -10.91 4.09
CA ILE A 32 9.23 -10.63 2.65
C ILE A 32 10.38 -11.42 1.99
N SER A 33 11.55 -11.49 2.63
CA SER A 33 12.71 -12.21 2.09
C SER A 33 12.52 -13.73 2.04
N ALA A 34 11.59 -14.26 2.85
CA ALA A 34 11.23 -15.67 2.91
C ALA A 34 10.17 -16.09 1.87
N LEU A 35 9.55 -15.14 1.16
CA LEU A 35 8.57 -15.48 0.12
C LEU A 35 9.24 -16.26 -1.04
N ASP A 36 8.57 -17.33 -1.50
CA ASP A 36 9.02 -18.15 -2.63
C ASP A 36 7.86 -18.43 -3.60
N PRO A 37 7.95 -17.96 -4.87
CA PRO A 37 9.00 -17.11 -5.43
C PRO A 37 9.03 -15.70 -4.80
N LEU A 38 10.22 -15.06 -4.87
CA LEU A 38 10.37 -13.67 -4.46
C LEU A 38 9.49 -12.77 -5.32
N PRO A 39 8.76 -11.80 -4.73
CA PRO A 39 7.95 -10.85 -5.49
C PRO A 39 8.84 -9.93 -6.33
N GLU A 40 8.39 -9.60 -7.54
CA GLU A 40 9.02 -8.59 -8.37
C GLU A 40 8.75 -7.18 -7.83
N LEU A 41 7.62 -6.99 -7.16
CA LEU A 41 7.15 -5.69 -6.67
C LEU A 41 6.68 -5.78 -5.21
N VAL A 42 7.06 -4.78 -4.40
CA VAL A 42 6.53 -4.61 -3.04
C VAL A 42 6.06 -3.16 -2.88
N ALA A 43 4.76 -2.96 -2.84
CA ALA A 43 4.11 -1.65 -2.65
C ALA A 43 3.73 -1.49 -1.18
N LEU A 44 4.34 -0.50 -0.52
CA LEU A 44 4.16 -0.23 0.90
C LEU A 44 3.36 1.06 1.12
N GLN A 45 2.44 1.03 2.07
CA GLN A 45 1.69 2.19 2.53
C GLN A 45 2.08 2.53 3.98
N GLU A 46 1.84 3.76 4.41
CA GLU A 46 2.19 4.29 5.73
C GLU A 46 3.69 4.19 6.06
N VAL A 47 4.53 4.60 5.13
CA VAL A 47 5.98 4.72 5.34
C VAL A 47 6.32 6.15 5.71
N GLU A 48 6.95 6.37 6.86
CA GLU A 48 7.42 7.70 7.28
C GLU A 48 8.91 7.88 7.01
N THR A 49 9.32 9.13 6.89
CA THR A 49 10.72 9.53 6.98
C THR A 49 11.16 9.56 8.46
N ARG A 50 11.91 10.57 8.88
CA ARG A 50 12.29 10.78 10.28
C ARG A 50 11.11 11.39 11.03
N SER A 51 10.47 10.65 11.89
CA SER A 51 9.38 11.12 12.74
C SER A 51 9.77 11.08 14.21
N ILE A 52 8.98 11.73 15.07
CA ILE A 52 9.12 11.57 16.53
C ILE A 52 8.97 10.08 16.91
N ARG A 53 8.08 9.34 16.22
CA ARG A 53 7.89 7.91 16.43
C ARG A 53 9.15 7.10 16.11
N SER A 54 9.89 7.45 15.06
CA SER A 54 11.15 6.78 14.72
C SER A 54 12.27 7.14 15.69
N ARG A 55 12.25 8.33 16.31
CA ARG A 55 13.21 8.75 17.33
C ARG A 55 13.00 8.10 18.70
N LEU A 56 11.76 7.81 19.08
CA LEU A 56 11.46 7.09 20.33
C LEU A 56 11.97 5.64 20.32
N ALA A 57 12.23 5.09 19.13
CA ALA A 57 12.81 3.76 18.94
C ALA A 57 14.35 3.71 19.06
N LEU A 58 14.98 4.78 19.50
CA LEU A 58 16.42 5.06 19.42
C LEU A 58 17.37 4.19 20.27
N ARG A 59 16.92 3.06 20.80
CA ARG A 59 17.85 2.15 21.48
C ARG A 59 18.80 1.39 20.54
N ASP A 60 18.45 1.25 19.23
CA ASP A 60 19.21 0.41 18.30
C ASP A 60 19.42 0.99 16.88
N GLY A 61 19.13 2.27 16.63
CA GLY A 61 19.14 2.83 15.28
C GLY A 61 20.06 4.04 15.10
N ASN A 62 20.61 4.18 13.91
CA ASN A 62 21.28 5.40 13.48
C ASN A 62 20.27 6.57 13.52
N PRO A 63 20.51 7.65 14.28
CA PRO A 63 19.56 8.76 14.44
C PRO A 63 19.29 9.53 13.14
N THR A 64 20.05 9.28 12.09
CA THR A 64 19.90 9.88 10.77
C THR A 64 19.12 9.00 9.78
N GLU A 65 18.90 7.72 10.11
CA GLU A 65 18.25 6.73 9.24
C GLU A 65 16.73 6.96 9.17
N THR A 66 16.16 6.89 7.95
CA THR A 66 14.70 6.89 7.76
C THR A 66 14.12 5.51 8.06
N GLN A 67 12.78 5.41 8.19
CA GLN A 67 12.12 4.10 8.37
C GLN A 67 12.40 3.15 7.21
N LEU A 68 12.36 3.67 5.97
CA LEU A 68 12.61 2.89 4.77
C LEU A 68 14.06 2.40 4.71
N GLU A 69 15.03 3.26 5.00
CA GLU A 69 16.46 2.86 5.03
C GLU A 69 16.70 1.77 6.07
N GLY A 70 16.15 1.92 7.27
CA GLY A 70 16.24 0.89 8.32
C GLY A 70 15.61 -0.43 7.91
N PHE A 71 14.46 -0.39 7.25
CA PHE A 71 13.81 -1.59 6.70
C PHE A 71 14.67 -2.25 5.61
N LEU A 72 15.21 -1.47 4.65
CA LEU A 72 16.08 -1.97 3.58
C LEU A 72 17.38 -2.58 4.12
N ARG A 73 17.93 -2.01 5.18
CA ARG A 73 19.10 -2.58 5.85
C ARG A 73 18.81 -3.96 6.45
N HIS A 74 17.66 -4.14 7.12
CA HIS A 74 17.25 -5.45 7.60
C HIS A 74 17.03 -6.42 6.45
N LEU A 75 16.34 -6.00 5.40
CA LEU A 75 16.10 -6.82 4.21
C LEU A 75 17.43 -7.28 3.57
N SER A 76 18.39 -6.36 3.41
CA SER A 76 19.73 -6.71 2.91
C SER A 76 20.46 -7.70 3.82
N THR A 77 20.31 -7.57 5.15
CA THR A 77 20.89 -8.51 6.10
C THR A 77 20.29 -9.90 5.96
N ASP A 78 18.99 -10.02 5.76
CA ASP A 78 18.32 -11.31 5.59
C ASP A 78 18.71 -11.98 4.28
N PHE A 79 18.82 -11.23 3.17
CA PHE A 79 19.36 -11.76 1.91
C PHE A 79 20.79 -12.27 2.06
N LYS A 80 21.66 -11.55 2.78
CA LYS A 80 23.02 -12.00 3.07
C LYS A 80 23.05 -13.31 3.88
N ARG A 81 22.17 -13.44 4.89
CA ARG A 81 22.04 -14.69 5.67
C ARG A 81 21.59 -15.87 4.81
N LEU A 82 20.79 -15.62 3.77
CA LEU A 82 20.38 -16.61 2.77
C LEU A 82 21.46 -16.87 1.70
N GLY A 83 22.63 -16.25 1.78
CA GLY A 83 23.67 -16.36 0.75
C GLY A 83 23.31 -15.68 -0.57
N LYS A 84 22.36 -14.74 -0.56
CA LYS A 84 21.84 -14.06 -1.75
C LYS A 84 22.19 -12.57 -1.73
N VAL A 85 22.26 -11.98 -2.93
CA VAL A 85 22.32 -10.52 -3.08
C VAL A 85 20.89 -9.97 -3.04
N MET A 86 20.66 -8.89 -2.29
CA MET A 86 19.37 -8.21 -2.25
C MET A 86 19.05 -7.65 -3.64
N PRO A 87 17.95 -8.07 -4.29
CA PRO A 87 17.65 -7.63 -5.66
C PRO A 87 16.87 -6.32 -5.72
N TYR A 88 16.42 -5.81 -4.57
CA TYR A 88 15.49 -4.69 -4.52
C TYR A 88 16.16 -3.33 -4.50
N ARG A 89 15.64 -2.42 -5.32
CA ARG A 89 15.80 -0.98 -5.19
C ARG A 89 14.46 -0.36 -4.78
N ALA A 90 14.50 0.69 -3.96
CA ALA A 90 13.30 1.33 -3.43
C ALA A 90 13.12 2.75 -3.97
N TRP A 91 11.87 3.09 -4.29
CA TRP A 91 11.39 4.43 -4.62
C TRP A 91 10.48 4.91 -3.50
N TYR A 92 10.72 6.10 -2.99
CA TYR A 92 9.91 6.74 -1.96
C TYR A 92 9.13 7.92 -2.54
N PHE A 93 7.84 7.98 -2.21
CA PHE A 93 6.89 8.98 -2.73
C PHE A 93 6.31 9.76 -1.55
N PRO A 94 6.75 11.01 -1.31
CA PRO A 94 6.27 11.82 -0.20
C PRO A 94 4.81 12.25 -0.43
N ALA A 95 3.93 11.94 0.53
CA ALA A 95 2.51 12.29 0.45
C ALA A 95 2.19 13.56 1.24
N HIS A 96 2.58 13.60 2.52
CA HIS A 96 2.25 14.70 3.41
C HIS A 96 3.43 15.09 4.28
N VAL A 97 3.66 16.39 4.39
CA VAL A 97 4.72 16.95 5.25
C VAL A 97 4.06 17.54 6.49
N TYR A 98 4.30 16.93 7.64
CA TYR A 98 3.89 17.48 8.92
C TYR A 98 4.80 18.63 9.31
N LYS A 99 4.19 19.79 9.63
CA LYS A 99 4.89 21.01 10.00
C LYS A 99 4.38 21.52 11.34
N LEU A 100 5.27 22.12 12.12
CA LEU A 100 4.92 22.94 13.29
C LEU A 100 5.44 24.36 13.02
N GLY A 101 4.54 25.25 12.55
CA GLY A 101 4.94 26.54 12.01
C GLY A 101 5.88 26.38 10.80
N PRO A 102 7.05 27.05 10.78
CA PRO A 102 8.04 26.92 9.69
C PRO A 102 8.82 25.60 9.73
N LEU A 103 8.79 24.85 10.85
CA LEU A 103 9.57 23.63 11.04
C LEU A 103 8.90 22.42 10.40
N LYS A 104 9.58 21.78 9.47
CA LYS A 104 9.18 20.46 8.93
C LYS A 104 9.53 19.39 9.97
N LEU A 105 8.53 18.65 10.45
CA LEU A 105 8.73 17.59 11.44
C LEU A 105 9.10 16.26 10.77
N TYR A 106 8.25 15.78 9.89
CA TYR A 106 8.44 14.52 9.15
C TYR A 106 7.51 14.44 7.94
N THR A 107 7.75 13.48 7.07
CA THR A 107 6.93 13.21 5.89
C THR A 107 6.39 11.79 5.97
N THR A 108 5.09 11.61 5.74
CA THR A 108 4.50 10.30 5.46
C THR A 108 4.38 10.10 3.97
N GLY A 109 4.45 8.86 3.52
CA GLY A 109 4.38 8.57 2.10
C GLY A 109 4.16 7.09 1.80
N LEU A 110 4.42 6.77 0.55
CA LEU A 110 4.36 5.45 -0.01
C LEU A 110 5.77 5.03 -0.45
N ALA A 111 6.02 3.73 -0.50
CA ALA A 111 7.25 3.21 -1.08
C ALA A 111 6.94 2.05 -2.03
N ILE A 112 7.74 1.90 -3.07
CA ILE A 112 7.69 0.76 -3.98
C ILE A 112 9.10 0.20 -4.08
N LEU A 113 9.25 -1.10 -3.78
CA LEU A 113 10.46 -1.85 -4.02
C LEU A 113 10.31 -2.62 -5.33
N VAL A 114 11.32 -2.55 -6.17
CA VAL A 114 11.38 -3.25 -7.46
C VAL A 114 12.56 -4.21 -7.46
N ASN A 115 12.32 -5.46 -7.82
CA ASN A 115 13.36 -6.43 -8.07
C ASN A 115 14.05 -6.10 -9.42
N CYS A 116 15.17 -5.39 -9.34
CA CYS A 116 15.92 -4.91 -10.50
C CYS A 116 16.64 -6.01 -11.29
N GLN A 117 16.59 -7.28 -10.83
CA GLN A 117 17.04 -8.42 -11.61
C GLN A 117 15.96 -8.93 -12.58
N ARG A 118 14.71 -8.46 -12.44
CA ARG A 118 13.54 -8.93 -13.19
C ARG A 118 12.81 -7.81 -13.92
N LEU A 119 12.92 -6.57 -13.41
CA LEU A 119 12.22 -5.40 -13.93
C LEU A 119 13.15 -4.20 -14.01
N GLU A 120 12.96 -3.41 -15.05
CA GLU A 120 13.55 -2.08 -15.20
C GLU A 120 12.49 -1.00 -14.90
N VAL A 121 12.88 0.08 -14.23
CA VAL A 121 12.04 1.26 -14.03
C VAL A 121 12.38 2.28 -15.11
N ILE A 122 11.47 2.45 -16.07
CA ILE A 122 11.61 3.38 -17.19
C ILE A 122 11.35 4.82 -16.74
N ALA A 123 10.31 5.01 -15.92
CA ALA A 123 9.93 6.32 -15.41
C ALA A 123 9.23 6.21 -14.05
N ASP A 124 9.27 7.30 -13.29
CA ASP A 124 8.55 7.44 -12.02
C ASP A 124 8.05 8.87 -11.81
N ASN A 125 7.13 9.04 -10.86
CA ASN A 125 6.66 10.34 -10.42
C ASN A 125 7.16 10.74 -9.01
N GLY A 126 8.26 10.16 -8.54
CA GLY A 126 8.78 10.33 -7.17
C GLY A 126 9.08 11.77 -6.81
N HIS A 127 9.55 12.59 -7.76
CA HIS A 127 9.81 14.02 -7.53
C HIS A 127 8.51 14.82 -7.33
N ARG A 128 7.41 14.40 -7.95
CA ARG A 128 6.11 15.08 -7.88
C ARG A 128 4.96 14.06 -7.95
N PRO A 129 4.71 13.30 -6.89
CA PRO A 129 3.60 12.36 -6.85
C PRO A 129 2.26 13.05 -7.15
N HIS A 130 1.36 12.34 -7.83
CA HIS A 130 0.04 12.89 -8.15
C HIS A 130 -0.81 13.00 -6.88
N ALA A 131 -1.19 14.23 -6.51
CA ALA A 131 -2.06 14.47 -5.35
C ALA A 131 -3.51 14.11 -5.71
N VAL A 132 -4.12 13.22 -4.91
CA VAL A 132 -5.50 12.76 -5.12
C VAL A 132 -6.50 13.34 -4.13
N THR A 133 -6.04 13.97 -3.05
CA THR A 133 -6.91 14.55 -2.02
C THR A 133 -7.64 15.77 -2.54
N HIS A 134 -8.98 15.76 -2.43
CA HIS A 134 -9.82 16.92 -2.65
C HIS A 134 -10.09 17.66 -1.33
N HIS A 135 -9.75 18.94 -1.28
CA HIS A 135 -10.03 19.81 -0.15
C HIS A 135 -11.30 20.63 -0.43
N ARG A 136 -12.37 20.41 0.34
CA ARG A 136 -13.60 21.21 0.26
C ARG A 136 -13.48 22.59 0.90
N SER A 137 -12.47 22.85 1.74
CA SER A 137 -12.23 24.16 2.36
C SER A 137 -10.75 24.38 2.64
N ASP A 138 -10.30 25.63 2.48
CA ASP A 138 -8.90 26.02 2.71
C ASP A 138 -8.47 25.91 4.18
N THR A 139 -9.41 26.06 5.12
CA THR A 139 -9.17 25.93 6.56
C THR A 139 -8.79 24.52 7.01
N LEU A 140 -9.18 23.49 6.27
CA LEU A 140 -8.85 22.09 6.61
C LEU A 140 -7.60 21.55 5.91
N LYS A 141 -6.99 22.32 5.01
CA LYS A 141 -5.77 21.90 4.27
C LYS A 141 -4.59 21.56 5.17
N GLN A 142 -4.47 22.23 6.33
CA GLN A 142 -3.35 22.01 7.26
C GLN A 142 -3.53 20.77 8.15
N VAL A 143 -4.76 20.30 8.33
CA VAL A 143 -5.11 19.21 9.24
C VAL A 143 -5.32 17.89 8.50
N LYS A 144 -5.76 17.94 7.25
CA LYS A 144 -6.03 16.72 6.48
C LYS A 144 -4.77 16.21 5.77
N GLN A 145 -4.42 14.95 6.01
CA GLN A 145 -3.31 14.28 5.36
C GLN A 145 -3.52 14.24 3.84
N THR A 146 -2.56 14.75 3.07
CA THR A 146 -2.56 14.65 1.61
C THR A 146 -2.42 13.18 1.19
N ARG A 147 -3.25 12.74 0.26
CA ARG A 147 -3.17 11.43 -0.38
C ARG A 147 -2.59 11.57 -1.78
N ILE A 148 -1.89 10.54 -2.21
CA ILE A 148 -1.18 10.53 -3.50
C ILE A 148 -1.38 9.21 -4.24
N ALA A 149 -1.16 9.24 -5.55
CA ALA A 149 -0.87 8.08 -6.37
C ALA A 149 0.63 8.10 -6.71
N ALA A 150 1.37 7.16 -6.17
CA ALA A 150 2.75 6.85 -6.52
C ALA A 150 2.73 6.01 -7.80
N HIS A 151 3.59 6.32 -8.75
CA HIS A 151 3.59 5.69 -10.07
C HIS A 151 4.98 5.27 -10.50
N LEU A 152 5.09 4.05 -11.03
CA LEU A 152 6.23 3.54 -11.78
C LEU A 152 5.78 3.04 -13.15
N HIS A 153 6.55 3.35 -14.19
CA HIS A 153 6.49 2.71 -15.49
C HIS A 153 7.60 1.67 -15.56
N LEU A 154 7.25 0.45 -15.85
CA LEU A 154 8.09 -0.74 -15.69
C LEU A 154 8.20 -1.51 -17.00
N GLU A 155 9.36 -2.13 -17.22
CA GLU A 155 9.60 -3.06 -18.32
C GLU A 155 10.17 -4.37 -17.77
N ASP A 156 9.67 -5.50 -18.24
CA ASP A 156 10.21 -6.82 -17.88
C ASP A 156 11.36 -7.27 -18.79
N LEU A 157 11.96 -8.41 -18.49
CA LEU A 157 13.07 -8.94 -19.27
C LEU A 157 12.70 -9.35 -20.70
N GLN A 158 11.41 -9.40 -21.04
CA GLN A 158 10.88 -9.66 -22.37
C GLN A 158 10.54 -8.38 -23.13
N GLY A 159 10.77 -7.20 -22.55
CA GLY A 159 10.44 -5.90 -23.13
C GLY A 159 8.95 -5.54 -23.03
N ARG A 160 8.16 -6.26 -22.23
CA ARG A 160 6.74 -5.97 -22.00
C ARG A 160 6.64 -4.87 -20.96
N ARG A 161 5.82 -3.84 -21.28
CA ARG A 161 5.66 -2.65 -20.45
C ARG A 161 4.33 -2.65 -19.71
N PHE A 162 4.37 -2.12 -18.50
CA PHE A 162 3.18 -1.92 -17.69
C PHE A 162 3.41 -0.83 -16.64
N HIS A 163 2.31 -0.35 -16.07
CA HIS A 163 2.39 0.66 -15.01
C HIS A 163 1.93 0.10 -13.67
N LEU A 164 2.56 0.58 -12.60
CA LEU A 164 2.14 0.32 -11.23
C LEU A 164 1.77 1.64 -10.56
N PHE A 165 0.55 1.71 -10.02
CA PHE A 165 0.08 2.80 -9.16
C PHE A 165 -0.14 2.27 -7.76
N ASN A 166 0.55 2.87 -6.77
CA ASN A 166 0.34 2.58 -5.35
C ASN A 166 -0.36 3.77 -4.71
N THR A 167 -1.40 3.52 -3.92
CA THR A 167 -2.18 4.57 -3.26
C THR A 167 -2.57 4.19 -1.83
N HIS A 168 -2.98 5.19 -1.05
CA HIS A 168 -3.62 5.00 0.25
C HIS A 168 -4.71 6.06 0.39
N LEU A 169 -5.97 5.68 0.22
CA LEU A 169 -7.11 6.60 0.26
C LEU A 169 -7.44 7.02 1.70
N SER A 170 -8.15 8.13 1.83
CA SER A 170 -8.57 8.65 3.13
C SER A 170 -9.57 7.71 3.83
N LEU A 171 -9.52 7.70 5.15
CA LEU A 171 -10.63 7.19 5.94
C LEU A 171 -11.89 8.06 5.74
N PRO A 172 -13.11 7.53 5.90
CA PRO A 172 -14.31 8.34 6.04
C PRO A 172 -14.09 9.38 7.14
N THR A 173 -14.60 10.59 6.93
CA THR A 173 -14.33 11.71 7.85
C THR A 173 -14.83 11.39 9.26
N PRO A 174 -13.98 11.49 10.33
CA PRO A 174 -14.37 11.18 11.70
C PRO A 174 -15.54 12.01 12.25
N TRP A 175 -15.79 13.16 11.63
CA TRP A 175 -16.89 14.08 11.96
C TRP A 175 -18.23 13.72 11.30
N ALA A 176 -18.24 12.78 10.37
CA ALA A 176 -19.48 12.23 9.86
C ALA A 176 -20.13 11.40 10.99
N LYS A 177 -21.35 11.77 11.42
CA LYS A 177 -22.14 11.00 12.43
C LYS A 177 -22.18 9.52 12.09
N GLU A 178 -22.01 9.21 10.85
CA GLU A 178 -21.96 7.89 10.23
C GLU A 178 -20.74 7.05 10.60
N PHE A 179 -19.58 7.68 10.88
CA PHE A 179 -18.36 6.97 11.31
C PHE A 179 -18.54 6.27 12.66
N TRP A 180 -19.22 6.93 13.60
CA TRP A 180 -19.43 6.41 14.95
C TRP A 180 -20.61 5.45 15.07
N SER A 181 -21.58 5.53 14.15
CA SER A 181 -22.78 4.70 14.18
C SER A 181 -22.66 3.40 13.42
N GLN A 182 -21.78 3.31 12.41
CA GLN A 182 -21.62 2.10 11.58
C GLN A 182 -20.19 1.98 11.05
N PRO A 183 -19.32 1.20 11.71
CA PRO A 183 -17.97 0.88 11.21
C PRO A 183 -17.97 0.22 9.81
N GLY A 184 -19.11 -0.31 9.36
CA GLY A 184 -19.28 -0.90 8.02
C GLY A 184 -19.36 0.11 6.86
N LYS A 185 -19.21 1.41 7.09
CA LYS A 185 -19.32 2.44 6.04
C LYS A 185 -17.98 2.84 5.40
N MET A 186 -16.92 2.04 5.56
CA MET A 186 -15.68 2.21 4.79
C MET A 186 -15.97 2.11 3.29
N GLY A 187 -15.65 3.18 2.54
CA GLY A 187 -15.94 3.27 1.11
C GLY A 187 -17.26 3.98 0.74
N PHE A 188 -17.97 4.59 1.72
CA PHE A 188 -19.17 5.41 1.47
C PHE A 188 -18.87 6.92 1.51
N GLY A 189 -17.64 7.33 1.80
CA GLY A 189 -17.26 8.73 1.85
C GLY A 189 -17.16 9.39 0.47
N GLU A 190 -17.82 10.54 0.27
CA GLU A 190 -17.71 11.32 -0.98
C GLU A 190 -16.24 11.69 -1.31
N ASN A 191 -15.44 12.01 -0.28
CA ASN A 191 -14.02 12.29 -0.46
C ASN A 191 -13.25 11.06 -0.96
N GLN A 192 -13.56 9.87 -0.42
CA GLN A 192 -12.94 8.63 -0.87
C GLN A 192 -13.30 8.32 -2.33
N LEU A 193 -14.56 8.56 -2.71
CA LEU A 193 -15.00 8.39 -4.10
C LEU A 193 -14.29 9.36 -5.04
N ALA A 194 -14.15 10.63 -4.64
CA ALA A 194 -13.41 11.63 -5.41
C ALA A 194 -11.92 11.28 -5.53
N GLU A 195 -11.31 10.78 -4.46
CA GLU A 195 -9.93 10.30 -4.45
C GLU A 195 -9.76 9.08 -5.37
N ALA A 196 -10.67 8.11 -5.32
CA ALA A 196 -10.65 6.95 -6.21
C ALA A 196 -10.78 7.34 -7.69
N ARG A 197 -11.68 8.29 -8.00
CA ARG A 197 -11.80 8.87 -9.34
C ARG A 197 -10.50 9.50 -9.82
N SER A 198 -9.89 10.35 -8.98
CA SER A 198 -8.62 11.00 -9.30
C SER A 198 -7.48 10.00 -9.57
N VAL A 199 -7.40 8.90 -8.77
CA VAL A 199 -6.42 7.82 -9.01
C VAL A 199 -6.66 7.15 -10.36
N CYS A 200 -7.92 6.73 -10.65
CA CYS A 200 -8.24 6.01 -11.87
C CYS A 200 -8.07 6.88 -13.13
N GLU A 201 -8.50 8.13 -13.08
CA GLU A 201 -8.32 9.08 -14.19
C GLU A 201 -6.83 9.35 -14.46
N TYR A 202 -6.03 9.51 -13.39
CA TYR A 202 -4.58 9.66 -13.51
C TYR A 202 -3.95 8.40 -14.11
N ALA A 203 -4.32 7.22 -13.62
CA ALA A 203 -3.80 5.95 -14.10
C ALA A 203 -4.12 5.74 -15.59
N ALA A 204 -5.39 5.88 -15.98
CA ALA A 204 -5.81 5.70 -17.37
C ALA A 204 -5.14 6.70 -18.33
N ARG A 205 -5.04 7.97 -17.93
CA ARG A 205 -4.38 9.00 -18.74
C ARG A 205 -2.88 8.74 -18.88
N THR A 206 -2.22 8.24 -17.82
CA THR A 206 -0.77 8.01 -17.79
C THR A 206 -0.40 6.74 -18.54
N ALA A 207 -1.12 5.65 -18.31
CA ALA A 207 -0.87 4.36 -18.93
C ALA A 207 -1.32 4.32 -20.40
N LYS A 208 -2.31 5.14 -20.80
CA LYS A 208 -2.90 5.14 -22.15
C LYS A 208 -3.41 3.75 -22.53
N HIS A 209 -2.63 3.04 -23.37
CA HIS A 209 -2.96 1.70 -23.88
C HIS A 209 -2.17 0.58 -23.18
N GLU A 210 -1.20 0.93 -22.34
CA GLU A 210 -0.41 -0.06 -21.63
C GLU A 210 -1.19 -0.60 -20.42
N PRO A 211 -1.01 -1.89 -20.09
CA PRO A 211 -1.66 -2.47 -18.91
C PRO A 211 -1.14 -1.85 -17.62
N TYR A 212 -1.99 -1.81 -16.61
CA TYR A 212 -1.59 -1.27 -15.32
C TYR A 212 -2.24 -1.95 -14.12
N LEU A 213 -1.52 -1.88 -12.99
CA LEU A 213 -2.00 -2.26 -11.67
C LEU A 213 -2.28 -1.00 -10.84
N VAL A 214 -3.37 -1.03 -10.06
CA VAL A 214 -3.64 -0.06 -8.99
C VAL A 214 -3.76 -0.83 -7.69
N VAL A 215 -2.85 -0.57 -6.76
CA VAL A 215 -2.75 -1.33 -5.51
C VAL A 215 -2.72 -0.41 -4.30
N GLY A 216 -3.03 -0.94 -3.14
CA GLY A 216 -2.90 -0.20 -1.89
C GLY A 216 -4.01 -0.43 -0.89
N ASP A 217 -4.01 0.43 0.13
CA ASP A 217 -5.07 0.54 1.10
C ASP A 217 -6.10 1.57 0.61
N PHE A 218 -7.22 1.07 0.14
CA PHE A 218 -8.31 1.92 -0.37
C PHE A 218 -9.27 2.39 0.73
N ASN A 219 -9.11 1.87 1.93
CA ASN A 219 -10.07 2.12 3.02
C ASN A 219 -11.52 1.89 2.59
N THR A 220 -11.74 0.91 1.71
CA THR A 220 -13.05 0.61 1.13
C THR A 220 -13.31 -0.88 1.13
N ALA A 221 -14.50 -1.27 1.56
CA ALA A 221 -14.95 -2.66 1.51
C ALA A 221 -15.65 -2.95 0.16
N PRO A 222 -15.72 -4.22 -0.28
CA PRO A 222 -16.62 -4.63 -1.36
C PRO A 222 -18.06 -4.16 -1.12
N MET A 223 -18.87 -4.01 -2.17
CA MET A 223 -20.25 -3.49 -2.18
C MET A 223 -20.41 -1.98 -1.96
N THR A 224 -19.35 -1.27 -1.61
CA THR A 224 -19.41 0.18 -1.36
C THR A 224 -19.44 0.98 -2.66
N PRO A 225 -19.87 2.25 -2.63
CA PRO A 225 -19.83 3.11 -3.81
C PRO A 225 -18.43 3.25 -4.40
N VAL A 226 -17.38 3.34 -3.56
CA VAL A 226 -15.99 3.41 -4.04
C VAL A 226 -15.59 2.13 -4.76
N TYR A 227 -15.87 0.96 -4.18
CA TYR A 227 -15.55 -0.32 -4.82
C TYR A 227 -16.29 -0.51 -6.15
N ARG A 228 -17.60 -0.16 -6.19
CA ARG A 228 -18.39 -0.20 -7.42
C ARG A 228 -17.84 0.74 -8.49
N TYR A 229 -17.42 1.94 -8.12
CA TYR A 229 -16.76 2.84 -9.05
C TYR A 229 -15.51 2.19 -9.67
N LEU A 230 -14.63 1.63 -8.84
CA LEU A 230 -13.39 0.99 -9.29
C LEU A 230 -13.68 -0.16 -10.27
N THR A 231 -14.66 -1.01 -9.97
CA THR A 231 -14.90 -2.23 -10.75
C THR A 231 -15.89 -2.03 -11.91
N GLN A 232 -16.92 -1.19 -11.76
CA GLN A 232 -17.98 -1.04 -12.77
C GLN A 232 -17.77 0.17 -13.69
N GLU A 233 -17.32 1.30 -13.15
CA GLU A 233 -17.12 2.52 -13.95
C GLU A 233 -15.68 2.58 -14.50
N ALA A 234 -14.66 2.45 -13.64
CA ALA A 234 -13.25 2.42 -14.04
C ALA A 234 -12.81 1.09 -14.68
N LYS A 235 -13.68 0.06 -14.68
CA LYS A 235 -13.46 -1.26 -15.31
C LYS A 235 -12.22 -1.99 -14.82
N LEU A 236 -11.80 -1.74 -13.58
CA LEU A 236 -10.70 -2.47 -12.96
C LEU A 236 -11.18 -3.83 -12.44
N ARG A 237 -10.34 -4.83 -12.54
CA ARG A 237 -10.61 -6.18 -12.04
C ARG A 237 -9.85 -6.41 -10.75
N GLY A 238 -10.55 -6.72 -9.68
CA GLY A 238 -9.96 -7.04 -8.38
C GLY A 238 -9.40 -8.46 -8.36
N ALA A 239 -8.17 -8.64 -7.83
CA ALA A 239 -7.53 -9.96 -7.76
C ALA A 239 -8.38 -10.97 -6.98
N GLN A 240 -8.88 -10.60 -5.81
CA GLN A 240 -9.66 -11.51 -4.96
C GLN A 240 -11.03 -11.84 -5.56
N GLU A 241 -11.66 -10.90 -6.27
CA GLU A 241 -12.92 -11.13 -6.99
C GLU A 241 -12.70 -12.03 -8.20
N GLN A 242 -11.69 -11.76 -9.01
CA GLN A 242 -11.35 -12.57 -10.19
C GLN A 242 -11.02 -14.01 -9.82
N LEU A 243 -10.31 -14.22 -8.71
CA LEU A 243 -9.93 -15.54 -8.21
C LEU A 243 -11.00 -16.17 -7.31
N LYS A 244 -12.20 -15.58 -7.24
CA LYS A 244 -13.36 -16.08 -6.49
C LYS A 244 -13.08 -16.29 -4.98
N GLN A 245 -12.18 -15.51 -4.40
CA GLN A 245 -11.93 -15.53 -2.96
C GLN A 245 -12.91 -14.66 -2.18
N ILE A 246 -13.54 -13.71 -2.86
CA ILE A 246 -14.61 -12.88 -2.32
C ILE A 246 -15.79 -12.88 -3.28
N ASP A 247 -16.98 -12.73 -2.72
CA ASP A 247 -18.19 -12.36 -3.45
C ASP A 247 -18.44 -10.86 -3.18
N PRO A 248 -18.32 -9.98 -4.20
CA PRO A 248 -18.49 -8.55 -4.00
C PRO A 248 -19.93 -8.16 -3.65
N THR A 249 -20.89 -9.10 -3.69
CA THR A 249 -22.28 -8.89 -3.28
C THR A 249 -22.54 -9.24 -1.82
N GLN A 250 -21.55 -9.82 -1.12
CA GLN A 250 -21.68 -10.22 0.28
C GLN A 250 -20.89 -9.30 1.20
N SER A 251 -21.46 -8.99 2.38
CA SER A 251 -20.80 -8.16 3.39
C SER A 251 -19.63 -8.86 4.08
N LYS A 252 -19.61 -10.20 4.13
CA LYS A 252 -18.51 -10.99 4.67
C LYS A 252 -17.54 -11.31 3.55
N SER A 253 -16.42 -10.61 3.54
CA SER A 253 -15.34 -10.83 2.60
C SER A 253 -14.06 -11.17 3.35
N PHE A 254 -13.03 -11.55 2.61
CA PHE A 254 -11.71 -11.82 3.12
C PHE A 254 -11.15 -10.58 3.85
N ALA A 255 -10.91 -10.66 5.16
CA ALA A 255 -10.41 -9.52 5.93
C ALA A 255 -8.93 -9.29 5.64
N THR A 256 -8.57 -8.08 5.25
CA THR A 256 -7.18 -7.64 5.06
C THR A 256 -6.69 -6.78 6.22
N ALA A 257 -7.62 -6.18 6.99
CA ALA A 257 -7.31 -5.30 8.10
C ALA A 257 -8.20 -5.59 9.32
N GLY A 258 -7.73 -5.19 10.49
CA GLY A 258 -8.51 -5.33 11.72
C GLY A 258 -8.19 -4.28 12.76
N PHE A 259 -9.24 -3.82 13.43
CA PHE A 259 -9.15 -2.93 14.58
C PHE A 259 -10.02 -3.46 15.71
N MET A 260 -9.45 -3.75 16.88
CA MET A 260 -10.13 -4.41 17.99
C MET A 260 -10.77 -5.73 17.51
N ASN A 261 -12.10 -5.83 17.57
CA ASN A 261 -12.87 -7.00 17.12
C ASN A 261 -13.38 -6.87 15.67
N LEU A 262 -13.15 -5.72 15.02
CA LEU A 262 -13.55 -5.50 13.64
C LEU A 262 -12.58 -6.21 12.69
N ARG A 263 -13.14 -6.75 11.63
CA ARG A 263 -12.41 -7.38 10.52
C ARG A 263 -12.96 -6.78 9.24
N MET A 264 -12.06 -6.22 8.42
CA MET A 264 -12.46 -5.44 7.25
C MET A 264 -11.58 -5.80 6.05
N HIS A 265 -12.17 -5.78 4.87
CA HIS A 265 -11.45 -5.90 3.63
C HIS A 265 -11.23 -4.50 3.05
N LEU A 266 -10.05 -3.94 3.23
CA LEU A 266 -9.72 -2.55 2.89
C LEU A 266 -8.62 -2.42 1.85
N ASP A 267 -7.76 -3.44 1.75
CA ASP A 267 -6.64 -3.47 0.83
C ASP A 267 -7.04 -4.20 -0.45
N HIS A 268 -6.64 -3.69 -1.60
CA HIS A 268 -6.98 -4.25 -2.89
C HIS A 268 -5.80 -4.23 -3.85
N VAL A 269 -5.82 -5.20 -4.77
CA VAL A 269 -4.96 -5.24 -5.95
C VAL A 269 -5.89 -5.30 -7.16
N PHE A 270 -5.90 -4.24 -7.95
CA PHE A 270 -6.70 -4.11 -9.16
C PHE A 270 -5.83 -4.12 -10.41
N ALA A 271 -6.36 -4.67 -11.49
CA ALA A 271 -5.73 -4.69 -12.81
C ALA A 271 -6.64 -4.07 -13.87
N SER A 272 -6.02 -3.39 -14.84
CA SER A 272 -6.67 -2.93 -16.07
C SER A 272 -6.43 -3.88 -17.23
N GLY A 273 -7.21 -3.74 -18.30
CA GLY A 273 -6.95 -4.38 -19.58
C GLY A 273 -6.86 -5.89 -19.52
N GLU A 274 -5.84 -6.47 -20.17
CA GLU A 274 -5.65 -7.90 -20.32
C GLU A 274 -4.85 -8.55 -19.18
N LEU A 275 -4.30 -7.75 -18.26
CA LEU A 275 -3.62 -8.28 -17.07
C LEU A 275 -4.49 -9.30 -16.36
N GLY A 276 -4.01 -10.53 -16.23
CA GLY A 276 -4.71 -11.62 -15.54
C GLY A 276 -4.11 -11.94 -14.19
N PHE A 277 -4.95 -12.18 -13.16
CA PHE A 277 -4.49 -12.74 -11.90
C PHE A 277 -4.48 -14.25 -11.95
N ILE A 278 -3.40 -14.86 -11.46
CA ILE A 278 -3.17 -16.31 -11.48
C ILE A 278 -3.50 -16.92 -10.12
N ASP A 279 -2.97 -16.33 -9.05
CA ASP A 279 -3.19 -16.77 -7.67
C ASP A 279 -2.96 -15.67 -6.64
N LEU A 280 -3.32 -15.98 -5.39
CA LEU A 280 -3.04 -15.20 -4.19
C LEU A 280 -2.28 -16.05 -3.15
N LYS A 281 -1.34 -16.87 -3.61
CA LYS A 281 -0.52 -17.71 -2.75
C LYS A 281 0.21 -16.85 -1.71
N ASP A 282 0.29 -17.35 -0.48
CA ASP A 282 0.85 -16.70 0.70
C ASP A 282 0.07 -15.48 1.23
N THR A 283 -1.06 -15.10 0.59
CA THR A 283 -2.04 -14.20 1.19
C THR A 283 -2.86 -14.97 2.23
N HIS A 284 -2.99 -14.41 3.42
CA HIS A 284 -3.86 -14.96 4.47
C HIS A 284 -4.81 -13.90 5.02
N THR A 285 -5.92 -14.32 5.61
CA THR A 285 -6.89 -13.39 6.19
C THR A 285 -6.36 -12.78 7.48
N PHE A 286 -6.72 -11.53 7.76
CA PHE A 286 -6.38 -10.87 9.01
C PHE A 286 -6.99 -11.62 10.22
N GLY A 287 -6.14 -11.93 11.19
CA GLY A 287 -6.51 -12.71 12.36
C GLY A 287 -6.16 -14.19 12.26
N ASP A 288 -5.70 -14.67 11.10
CA ASP A 288 -5.02 -15.96 11.00
C ASP A 288 -3.75 -15.94 11.86
N ARG A 289 -3.54 -17.01 12.63
CA ARG A 289 -2.40 -17.11 13.56
C ARG A 289 -1.19 -17.81 12.95
N THR A 290 -1.33 -18.38 11.78
CA THR A 290 -0.31 -19.23 11.13
C THR A 290 0.44 -18.55 10.01
N GLY A 291 -0.05 -17.42 9.51
CA GLY A 291 0.56 -16.70 8.40
C GLY A 291 1.89 -16.02 8.76
N PRO A 292 2.82 -15.88 7.81
CA PRO A 292 4.15 -15.28 8.04
C PRO A 292 4.08 -13.80 8.43
N PHE A 293 2.97 -13.11 8.12
CA PHE A 293 2.74 -11.70 8.44
C PHE A 293 1.86 -11.48 9.68
N THR A 294 1.53 -12.54 10.41
CA THR A 294 0.68 -12.47 11.59
C THR A 294 1.25 -11.54 12.66
N GLY A 295 0.46 -10.54 13.08
CA GLY A 295 0.83 -9.60 14.14
C GLY A 295 1.96 -8.62 13.78
N LEU A 296 2.29 -8.45 12.49
CA LEU A 296 3.31 -7.49 12.04
C LEU A 296 2.73 -6.11 11.74
N SER A 297 1.45 -6.04 11.36
CA SER A 297 0.67 -4.82 11.16
C SER A 297 -0.77 -5.08 11.62
N ASP A 298 -1.62 -4.06 11.64
CA ASP A 298 -3.07 -4.19 11.70
C ASP A 298 -3.70 -4.46 10.32
N HIS A 299 -2.85 -4.62 9.31
CA HIS A 299 -3.16 -5.16 8.00
C HIS A 299 -2.37 -6.44 7.75
N VAL A 300 -2.82 -7.23 6.79
CA VAL A 300 -2.05 -8.32 6.17
C VAL A 300 -1.79 -7.96 4.72
N PRO A 301 -0.64 -8.37 4.15
CA PRO A 301 -0.36 -8.09 2.75
C PRO A 301 -1.30 -8.86 1.83
N LEU A 302 -1.68 -8.24 0.72
CA LEU A 302 -2.16 -8.95 -0.46
C LEU A 302 -0.98 -9.29 -1.35
N ILE A 303 -0.82 -10.57 -1.65
CA ILE A 303 0.28 -11.12 -2.46
C ILE A 303 -0.33 -11.77 -3.69
N ALA A 304 -0.30 -11.05 -4.81
CA ALA A 304 -0.93 -11.48 -6.05
C ALA A 304 0.10 -11.87 -7.10
N THR A 305 -0.12 -13.03 -7.74
CA THR A 305 0.58 -13.43 -8.95
C THR A 305 -0.25 -13.01 -10.16
N PHE A 306 0.39 -12.37 -11.13
CA PHE A 306 -0.27 -11.86 -12.33
C PHE A 306 0.56 -12.09 -13.59
N ASP A 307 -0.11 -12.09 -14.74
CA ASP A 307 0.52 -12.13 -16.06
C ASP A 307 0.16 -10.87 -16.86
N LEU A 308 1.08 -10.48 -17.73
CA LEU A 308 0.92 -9.30 -18.61
C LEU A 308 0.16 -9.62 -19.91
N GLY A 309 -0.16 -10.89 -20.14
CA GLY A 309 -0.69 -11.36 -21.40
C GLY A 309 0.38 -11.70 -22.43
#